data_991ac86a80a3cec4046f167d094f555c
#
_entry.id   991ac86a80a3cec4046f167d094f555c
#
_cell.length_a   1.000
_cell.length_b   1.000
_cell.length_c   1.000
_cell.angle_alpha   90.00
_cell.angle_beta   90.00
_cell.angle_gamma   90.00
#
_symmetry.space_group_name_H-M   'P 1'
#
loop_
_entity.id
_entity.type
_entity.pdbx_description
1 polymer ?
#
loop_
_entity_poly.entity_id
_entity_poly.type
_entity_poly.pdbx_seq_one_letter_code
_entity_poly.pdbx_strand_id
1 'polypeptide(L)'
;MTNNFLVFAGNHAVVTCPGGPRVKTYVGRKDSTIAAPNGLLPDVNADPASLSQLFTDKGFDDRDLAALLGAHSTSNQFNFDTKTGQVGLPQDSTPGIWDVKYYAETLKPPKGVVVFPSDIKLAKYKGVGKEFSGFVDNAGKWNGKFADAMLKMSLFGSSGTTGLTDCTDTLPKSTNAKRELKAMNPFHSRN
;
A
#
# COMPACT_ATOMS: atom_id res chain seq x y z
N MET A 1 -2.65 -20.52 -10.79
CA MET A 1 -3.81 -19.58 -10.83
C MET A 1 -3.89 -18.66 -9.60
N THR A 2 -3.35 -19.09 -8.45
CA THR A 2 -3.43 -18.35 -7.18
C THR A 2 -2.80 -16.96 -7.22
N ASN A 3 -1.61 -16.81 -7.82
CA ASN A 3 -0.93 -15.51 -7.92
C ASN A 3 -1.72 -14.48 -8.75
N ASN A 4 -2.31 -14.92 -9.88
CA ASN A 4 -3.14 -14.03 -10.70
C ASN A 4 -4.36 -13.54 -9.94
N PHE A 5 -5.00 -14.42 -9.15
CA PHE A 5 -6.13 -14.05 -8.30
C PHE A 5 -5.73 -13.04 -7.23
N LEU A 6 -4.60 -13.26 -6.53
CA LEU A 6 -4.12 -12.35 -5.48
C LEU A 6 -3.82 -10.95 -6.03
N VAL A 7 -3.14 -10.84 -7.17
CA VAL A 7 -2.84 -9.54 -7.78
C VAL A 7 -4.11 -8.85 -8.26
N PHE A 8 -5.02 -9.59 -8.93
CA PHE A 8 -6.28 -9.02 -9.37
C PHE A 8 -7.13 -8.53 -8.20
N ALA A 9 -7.27 -9.35 -7.15
CA ALA A 9 -8.03 -8.99 -5.95
C ALA A 9 -7.42 -7.79 -5.23
N GLY A 10 -6.09 -7.71 -5.11
CA GLY A 10 -5.40 -6.57 -4.53
C GLY A 10 -5.66 -5.27 -5.29
N ASN A 11 -5.52 -5.28 -6.62
CA ASN A 11 -5.78 -4.11 -7.45
C ASN A 11 -7.27 -3.73 -7.47
N HIS A 12 -8.17 -4.73 -7.38
CA HIS A 12 -9.60 -4.49 -7.24
C HIS A 12 -9.91 -3.82 -5.90
N ALA A 13 -9.29 -4.27 -4.81
CA ALA A 13 -9.45 -3.65 -3.49
C ALA A 13 -8.99 -2.18 -3.50
N VAL A 14 -7.81 -1.90 -4.09
CA VAL A 14 -7.28 -0.53 -4.21
C VAL A 14 -8.29 0.39 -4.91
N VAL A 15 -8.78 0.01 -6.10
CA VAL A 15 -9.70 0.87 -6.87
C VAL A 15 -11.09 0.97 -6.25
N THR A 16 -11.47 0.03 -5.40
CA THR A 16 -12.77 0.05 -4.69
C THR A 16 -12.74 0.97 -3.48
N CYS A 17 -11.56 1.18 -2.86
CA CYS A 17 -11.40 2.18 -1.83
C CYS A 17 -11.73 3.57 -2.38
N PRO A 18 -12.54 4.39 -1.66
CA PRO A 18 -12.84 5.75 -2.09
C PRO A 18 -11.58 6.58 -2.34
N GLY A 19 -11.36 7.02 -3.57
CA GLY A 19 -10.15 7.74 -3.99
C GLY A 19 -9.04 6.89 -4.56
N GLY A 20 -9.13 5.55 -4.46
CA GLY A 20 -8.10 4.62 -4.93
C GLY A 20 -7.88 4.68 -6.45
N PRO A 21 -6.64 4.60 -6.92
CA PRO A 21 -6.32 4.62 -8.34
C PRO A 21 -6.65 3.28 -9.01
N ARG A 22 -6.88 3.33 -10.31
CA ARG A 22 -6.98 2.14 -11.14
C ARG A 22 -5.58 1.72 -11.55
N VAL A 23 -5.11 0.57 -11.08
CA VAL A 23 -3.80 -0.01 -11.40
C VAL A 23 -3.93 -0.91 -12.63
N LYS A 24 -3.02 -0.80 -13.59
CA LYS A 24 -2.94 -1.74 -14.72
C LYS A 24 -2.77 -3.16 -14.19
N THR A 25 -3.61 -4.08 -14.67
CA THR A 25 -3.70 -5.42 -14.11
C THR A 25 -3.59 -6.48 -15.19
N TYR A 26 -2.58 -7.32 -15.06
CA TYR A 26 -2.29 -8.40 -16.01
C TYR A 26 -2.42 -9.76 -15.33
N VAL A 27 -3.03 -10.71 -16.03
CA VAL A 27 -3.19 -12.11 -15.62
C VAL A 27 -2.57 -13.05 -16.64
N GLY A 28 -2.31 -14.29 -16.25
CA GLY A 28 -1.69 -15.29 -17.13
C GLY A 28 -0.34 -15.80 -16.63
N ARG A 29 0.14 -15.32 -15.47
CA ARG A 29 1.36 -15.85 -14.84
C ARG A 29 1.15 -17.28 -14.41
N LYS A 30 2.17 -18.11 -14.64
CA LYS A 30 2.23 -19.48 -14.10
C LYS A 30 2.68 -19.42 -12.65
N ASP A 31 1.93 -20.08 -11.76
CA ASP A 31 2.32 -20.20 -10.37
C ASP A 31 3.58 -21.07 -10.23
N SER A 32 4.48 -20.69 -9.31
CA SER A 32 5.62 -21.54 -8.93
C SER A 32 5.15 -22.67 -8.03
N THR A 33 5.75 -23.84 -8.22
CA THR A 33 5.62 -25.00 -7.30
C THR A 33 6.67 -24.98 -6.20
N ILE A 34 7.63 -24.05 -6.28
CA ILE A 34 8.72 -23.87 -5.31
C ILE A 34 8.32 -22.70 -4.41
N ALA A 35 8.33 -22.94 -3.10
CA ALA A 35 8.08 -21.88 -2.12
C ALA A 35 9.15 -20.79 -2.20
N ALA A 36 8.74 -19.53 -1.99
CA ALA A 36 9.69 -18.44 -1.86
C ALA A 36 10.59 -18.66 -0.62
N PRO A 37 11.88 -18.26 -0.66
CA PRO A 37 12.74 -18.32 0.51
C PRO A 37 12.19 -17.50 1.67
N ASN A 38 12.40 -17.98 2.89
CA ASN A 38 12.04 -17.23 4.10
C ASN A 38 12.98 -16.03 4.34
N GLY A 39 12.53 -15.06 5.12
CA GLY A 39 13.37 -13.94 5.56
C GLY A 39 13.59 -12.84 4.52
N LEU A 40 12.86 -12.84 3.41
CA LEU A 40 12.96 -11.82 2.35
C LEU A 40 11.96 -10.68 2.47
N LEU A 41 11.07 -10.70 3.47
CA LEU A 41 10.13 -9.61 3.74
C LEU A 41 10.82 -8.47 4.50
N PRO A 42 10.42 -7.21 4.28
CA PRO A 42 10.93 -6.08 5.05
C PRO A 42 10.64 -6.24 6.54
N ASP A 43 11.66 -6.02 7.39
CA ASP A 43 11.47 -5.98 8.84
C ASP A 43 11.04 -4.57 9.27
N VAL A 44 9.94 -4.48 9.99
CA VAL A 44 9.37 -3.22 10.50
C VAL A 44 10.32 -2.47 11.43
N ASN A 45 11.29 -3.14 12.03
CA ASN A 45 12.30 -2.55 12.93
C ASN A 45 13.63 -2.25 12.25
N ALA A 46 13.86 -2.72 11.01
CA ALA A 46 15.12 -2.55 10.31
C ALA A 46 15.50 -1.06 10.15
N ASP A 47 16.77 -0.83 9.89
CA ASP A 47 17.27 0.49 9.54
C ASP A 47 16.82 0.91 8.12
N PRO A 48 16.66 2.20 7.87
CA PRO A 48 16.11 2.67 6.61
C PRO A 48 17.05 2.45 5.41
N ALA A 49 18.37 2.32 5.63
CA ALA A 49 19.32 2.05 4.55
C ALA A 49 19.12 0.61 4.04
N SER A 50 19.01 -0.36 4.95
CA SER A 50 18.74 -1.77 4.61
C SER A 50 17.39 -1.92 3.92
N LEU A 51 16.34 -1.22 4.37
CA LEU A 51 15.03 -1.24 3.73
C LEU A 51 15.07 -0.65 2.33
N SER A 52 15.71 0.52 2.16
CA SER A 52 15.88 1.14 0.83
C SER A 52 16.69 0.24 -0.10
N GLN A 53 17.77 -0.37 0.38
CA GLN A 53 18.58 -1.30 -0.40
C GLN A 53 17.78 -2.54 -0.84
N LEU A 54 16.99 -3.13 0.07
CA LEU A 54 16.12 -4.27 -0.23
C LEU A 54 15.18 -4.00 -1.42
N PHE A 55 14.63 -2.79 -1.51
CA PHE A 55 13.78 -2.39 -2.63
C PHE A 55 14.61 -2.08 -3.88
N THR A 56 15.75 -1.42 -3.73
CA THR A 56 16.68 -1.12 -4.84
C THR A 56 17.17 -2.40 -5.52
N ASP A 57 17.52 -3.43 -4.76
CA ASP A 57 17.95 -4.74 -5.28
C ASP A 57 16.84 -5.45 -6.08
N LYS A 58 15.59 -5.09 -5.83
CA LYS A 58 14.41 -5.54 -6.59
C LYS A 58 14.03 -4.58 -7.72
N GLY A 59 14.82 -3.56 -7.95
CA GLY A 59 14.64 -2.58 -9.04
C GLY A 59 13.68 -1.44 -8.71
N PHE A 60 13.23 -1.26 -7.46
CA PHE A 60 12.41 -0.13 -7.04
C PHE A 60 13.30 1.05 -6.64
N ASP A 61 12.96 2.24 -7.07
CA ASP A 61 13.64 3.46 -6.64
C ASP A 61 12.99 4.05 -5.36
N ASP A 62 13.60 5.14 -4.86
CA ASP A 62 13.13 5.83 -3.65
C ASP A 62 11.68 6.32 -3.77
N ARG A 63 11.24 6.69 -4.99
CA ARG A 63 9.88 7.15 -5.27
C ARG A 63 8.90 6.00 -5.26
N ASP A 64 9.28 4.87 -5.87
CA ASP A 64 8.48 3.65 -5.85
C ASP A 64 8.22 3.22 -4.40
N LEU A 65 9.30 3.16 -3.59
CA LEU A 65 9.21 2.79 -2.17
C LEU A 65 8.31 3.76 -1.40
N ALA A 66 8.54 5.07 -1.54
CA ALA A 66 7.71 6.07 -0.87
C ALA A 66 6.24 5.99 -1.29
N ALA A 67 5.96 5.72 -2.57
CA ALA A 67 4.59 5.58 -3.08
C ALA A 67 3.90 4.33 -2.54
N LEU A 68 4.60 3.19 -2.48
CA LEU A 68 4.07 1.92 -1.98
C LEU A 68 3.77 1.98 -0.47
N LEU A 69 4.57 2.69 0.33
CA LEU A 69 4.29 2.93 1.74
C LEU A 69 2.91 3.58 1.95
N GLY A 70 2.45 4.39 1.02
CA GLY A 70 1.14 5.03 1.08
C GLY A 70 -0.05 4.07 1.14
N ALA A 71 0.11 2.78 0.82
CA ALA A 71 -0.92 1.77 1.05
C ALA A 71 -1.34 1.68 2.52
N HIS A 72 -0.48 2.11 3.45
CA HIS A 72 -0.78 2.19 4.87
C HIS A 72 -1.86 3.23 5.20
N SER A 73 -2.26 4.09 4.27
CA SER A 73 -3.41 4.99 4.47
C SER A 73 -4.74 4.23 4.65
N THR A 74 -4.83 3.00 4.16
CA THR A 74 -6.04 2.17 4.27
C THR A 74 -5.79 0.90 5.08
N SER A 75 -5.11 1.02 6.19
CA SER A 75 -4.69 -0.11 7.01
C SER A 75 -4.89 0.11 8.50
N ASN A 76 -5.04 -1.01 9.21
CA ASN A 76 -5.06 -1.09 10.66
C ASN A 76 -4.01 -2.11 11.12
N GLN A 77 -3.33 -1.84 12.21
CA GLN A 77 -2.37 -2.78 12.76
C GLN A 77 -3.06 -3.79 13.70
N PHE A 78 -2.64 -5.05 13.66
CA PHE A 78 -3.15 -6.11 14.54
C PHE A 78 -2.04 -6.86 15.28
N ASN A 79 -0.87 -6.98 14.70
CA ASN A 79 0.19 -7.87 15.18
C ASN A 79 1.49 -7.14 15.57
N PHE A 80 1.64 -5.87 15.22
CA PHE A 80 2.85 -5.10 15.50
C PHE A 80 2.92 -4.70 16.98
N ASP A 81 1.86 -4.10 17.51
CA ASP A 81 1.73 -3.81 18.92
C ASP A 81 0.46 -4.46 19.46
N THR A 82 0.65 -5.51 20.27
CA THR A 82 -0.43 -6.32 20.83
C THR A 82 -0.87 -5.85 22.21
N LYS A 83 -0.34 -4.71 22.71
CA LYS A 83 -0.76 -4.15 23.98
C LYS A 83 -2.24 -3.77 23.94
N THR A 84 -2.85 -3.82 25.11
CA THR A 84 -4.26 -3.42 25.28
C THR A 84 -4.50 -2.01 24.74
N GLY A 85 -5.49 -1.89 23.85
CA GLY A 85 -5.87 -0.62 23.22
C GLY A 85 -5.01 -0.21 22.01
N GLN A 86 -4.01 -1.02 21.60
CA GLN A 86 -3.21 -0.76 20.40
C GLN A 86 -3.68 -1.60 19.21
N VAL A 87 -4.20 -2.80 19.46
CA VAL A 87 -4.71 -3.68 18.40
C VAL A 87 -5.89 -3.05 17.68
N GLY A 88 -5.84 -3.06 16.36
CA GLY A 88 -6.88 -2.49 15.51
C GLY A 88 -6.76 -0.98 15.27
N LEU A 89 -5.74 -0.30 15.83
CA LEU A 89 -5.52 1.11 15.54
C LEU A 89 -5.08 1.32 14.09
N PRO A 90 -5.57 2.39 13.45
CA PRO A 90 -5.22 2.73 12.07
C PRO A 90 -3.83 3.35 11.95
N GLN A 91 -3.30 3.36 10.73
CA GLN A 91 -2.03 4.02 10.42
C GLN A 91 -2.21 5.45 9.90
N ASP A 92 -3.45 5.90 9.70
CA ASP A 92 -3.83 7.31 9.57
C ASP A 92 -5.24 7.55 10.13
N SER A 93 -5.70 8.79 10.14
CA SER A 93 -7.00 9.15 10.72
C SER A 93 -8.20 8.83 9.81
N THR A 94 -7.98 8.33 8.60
CA THR A 94 -9.00 8.02 7.58
C THR A 94 -8.85 6.63 6.98
N PRO A 95 -8.74 5.54 7.75
CA PRO A 95 -8.36 4.22 7.25
C PRO A 95 -9.34 3.59 6.23
N GLY A 96 -10.50 4.18 6.05
CA GLY A 96 -11.49 3.77 5.04
C GLY A 96 -11.46 4.60 3.75
N ILE A 97 -10.52 5.52 3.61
CA ILE A 97 -10.40 6.43 2.47
C ILE A 97 -8.96 6.36 1.94
N TRP A 98 -8.82 6.18 0.64
CA TRP A 98 -7.54 6.23 -0.04
C TRP A 98 -7.12 7.68 -0.25
N ASP A 99 -6.37 8.23 0.69
CA ASP A 99 -5.94 9.63 0.69
C ASP A 99 -4.48 9.81 1.14
N VAL A 100 -4.00 11.03 1.22
CA VAL A 100 -2.59 11.34 1.52
C VAL A 100 -2.33 11.74 2.98
N LYS A 101 -3.30 11.57 3.87
CA LYS A 101 -3.13 11.91 5.29
C LYS A 101 -2.03 11.09 5.95
N TYR A 102 -1.90 9.84 5.56
CA TYR A 102 -0.81 8.97 6.01
C TYR A 102 0.56 9.67 5.98
N TYR A 103 0.87 10.42 4.91
CA TYR A 103 2.17 11.05 4.76
C TYR A 103 2.43 12.15 5.79
N ALA A 104 1.47 13.01 6.05
CA ALA A 104 1.61 14.05 7.07
C ALA A 104 1.55 13.45 8.48
N GLU A 105 0.65 12.50 8.70
CA GLU A 105 0.40 11.91 10.01
C GLU A 105 1.50 10.93 10.45
N THR A 106 2.21 10.28 9.52
CA THR A 106 3.44 9.53 9.84
C THR A 106 4.51 10.44 10.41
N LEU A 107 4.65 11.67 9.92
CA LEU A 107 5.63 12.63 10.42
C LEU A 107 5.19 13.29 11.75
N LYS A 108 3.87 13.44 11.96
CA LYS A 108 3.28 14.01 13.17
C LYS A 108 1.98 13.28 13.50
N PRO A 109 2.07 12.10 14.12
CA PRO A 109 0.91 11.25 14.35
C PRO A 109 -0.09 11.89 15.33
N PRO A 110 -1.38 11.94 14.97
CA PRO A 110 -2.43 12.31 15.90
C PRO A 110 -2.71 11.19 16.91
N LYS A 111 -3.45 11.53 17.97
CA LYS A 111 -3.88 10.52 18.96
C LYS A 111 -4.73 9.43 18.29
N GLY A 112 -4.41 8.17 18.58
CA GLY A 112 -5.14 7.01 18.04
C GLY A 112 -4.64 6.52 16.69
N VAL A 113 -3.56 7.10 16.17
CA VAL A 113 -2.85 6.62 14.97
C VAL A 113 -1.57 5.91 15.39
N VAL A 114 -1.28 4.77 14.78
CA VAL A 114 -0.04 4.00 14.98
C VAL A 114 0.88 4.22 13.78
N VAL A 115 2.14 4.53 14.04
CA VAL A 115 3.18 4.64 13.03
C VAL A 115 4.19 3.51 13.21
N PHE A 116 4.47 2.77 12.16
CA PHE A 116 5.52 1.76 12.21
C PHE A 116 6.91 2.40 12.27
N PRO A 117 7.86 1.81 13.04
CA PRO A 117 9.24 2.29 13.10
C PRO A 117 9.90 2.41 11.72
N SER A 118 9.64 1.46 10.80
CA SER A 118 10.11 1.52 9.41
C SER A 118 9.61 2.76 8.69
N ASP A 119 8.33 3.10 8.83
CA ASP A 119 7.67 4.18 8.10
C ASP A 119 8.26 5.53 8.50
N ILE A 120 8.37 5.82 9.82
CA ILE A 120 8.96 7.08 10.29
C ILE A 120 10.45 7.20 9.94
N LYS A 121 11.20 6.08 9.96
CA LYS A 121 12.60 6.07 9.56
C LYS A 121 12.76 6.35 8.06
N LEU A 122 11.96 5.69 7.21
CA LEU A 122 11.98 5.89 5.76
C LEU A 122 11.48 7.29 5.38
N ALA A 123 10.44 7.81 6.04
CA ALA A 123 9.94 9.18 5.84
C ALA A 123 10.99 10.26 6.10
N LYS A 124 12.06 9.94 6.85
CA LYS A 124 13.19 10.85 7.15
C LYS A 124 14.49 10.47 6.42
N TYR A 125 14.47 9.42 5.60
CA TYR A 125 15.68 8.87 4.98
C TYR A 125 15.90 9.40 3.57
N LYS A 126 16.96 10.18 3.37
CA LYS A 126 17.50 10.63 2.06
C LYS A 126 16.41 10.88 0.99
N GLY A 127 16.57 10.21 -0.18
CA GLY A 127 15.68 10.34 -1.32
C GLY A 127 14.26 9.86 -1.05
N VAL A 128 14.08 8.77 -0.29
CA VAL A 128 12.76 8.25 0.11
C VAL A 128 11.99 9.32 0.87
N GLY A 129 12.61 9.98 1.87
CA GLY A 129 11.98 11.04 2.66
C GLY A 129 11.60 12.27 1.83
N LYS A 130 12.40 12.61 0.80
CA LYS A 130 12.07 13.67 -0.15
C LYS A 130 10.81 13.37 -0.94
N GLU A 131 10.69 12.15 -1.51
CA GLU A 131 9.51 11.73 -2.27
C GLU A 131 8.29 11.57 -1.35
N PHE A 132 8.48 11.00 -0.15
CA PHE A 132 7.46 10.85 0.89
C PHE A 132 6.83 12.21 1.24
N SER A 133 7.65 13.20 1.57
CA SER A 133 7.19 14.57 1.84
C SER A 133 6.52 15.22 0.63
N GLY A 134 6.95 14.86 -0.59
CA GLY A 134 6.38 15.34 -1.84
C GLY A 134 4.99 14.79 -2.16
N PHE A 135 4.50 13.82 -1.39
CA PHE A 135 3.13 13.28 -1.49
C PHE A 135 2.16 13.93 -0.50
N VAL A 136 2.66 14.64 0.52
CA VAL A 136 1.80 15.40 1.43
C VAL A 136 0.91 16.35 0.62
N ASP A 137 -0.38 16.32 0.88
CA ASP A 137 -1.42 17.11 0.20
C ASP A 137 -1.46 16.98 -1.34
N ASN A 138 -0.82 15.94 -1.90
CA ASN A 138 -0.70 15.73 -3.34
C ASN A 138 -1.19 14.35 -3.80
N ALA A 139 -2.50 14.11 -3.62
CA ALA A 139 -3.14 12.84 -3.96
C ALA A 139 -2.99 12.46 -5.44
N GLY A 140 -3.02 13.43 -6.36
CA GLY A 140 -2.87 13.17 -7.80
C GLY A 140 -1.47 12.64 -8.15
N LYS A 141 -0.42 13.26 -7.59
CA LYS A 141 0.97 12.78 -7.76
C LYS A 141 1.13 11.38 -7.17
N TRP A 142 0.66 11.19 -5.93
CA TRP A 142 0.76 9.89 -5.26
C TRP A 142 0.04 8.78 -6.02
N ASN A 143 -1.23 8.97 -6.39
CA ASN A 143 -2.02 7.96 -7.09
C ASN A 143 -1.33 7.47 -8.38
N GLY A 144 -0.77 8.40 -9.18
CA GLY A 144 -0.03 8.02 -10.38
C GLY A 144 1.21 7.19 -10.05
N LYS A 145 2.01 7.62 -9.06
CA LYS A 145 3.23 6.91 -8.68
C LYS A 145 2.96 5.58 -7.98
N PHE A 146 1.91 5.50 -7.15
CA PHE A 146 1.46 4.25 -6.58
C PHE A 146 1.02 3.24 -7.65
N ALA A 147 0.24 3.69 -8.64
CA ALA A 147 -0.21 2.79 -9.71
C ALA A 147 0.96 2.23 -10.53
N ASP A 148 1.96 3.07 -10.86
CA ASP A 148 3.18 2.65 -11.55
C ASP A 148 3.99 1.64 -10.71
N ALA A 149 4.24 1.94 -9.44
CA ALA A 149 5.00 1.09 -8.53
C ALA A 149 4.27 -0.24 -8.21
N MET A 150 2.96 -0.21 -8.06
CA MET A 150 2.15 -1.42 -7.83
C MET A 150 2.09 -2.31 -9.07
N LEU A 151 2.01 -1.75 -10.28
CA LEU A 151 2.16 -2.52 -11.53
C LEU A 151 3.53 -3.21 -11.55
N LYS A 152 4.62 -2.48 -11.27
CA LYS A 152 5.97 -3.02 -11.21
C LYS A 152 6.09 -4.14 -10.18
N MET A 153 5.52 -3.97 -8.98
CA MET A 153 5.49 -5.00 -7.95
C MET A 153 4.71 -6.24 -8.42
N SER A 154 3.57 -6.04 -9.07
CA SER A 154 2.75 -7.13 -9.58
C SER A 154 3.41 -7.97 -10.66
N LEU A 155 4.37 -7.41 -11.38
CA LEU A 155 5.14 -8.06 -12.45
C LEU A 155 6.52 -8.55 -11.98
N PHE A 156 6.89 -8.32 -10.71
CA PHE A 156 8.19 -8.71 -10.19
C PHE A 156 8.42 -10.22 -10.34
N GLY A 157 9.60 -10.60 -10.82
CA GLY A 157 9.95 -12.00 -11.09
C GLY A 157 9.33 -12.59 -12.38
N SER A 158 8.63 -11.77 -13.18
CA SER A 158 8.14 -12.17 -14.50
C SER A 158 8.93 -11.49 -15.63
N SER A 159 8.76 -11.96 -16.87
CA SER A 159 9.34 -11.34 -18.08
C SER A 159 8.54 -10.10 -18.55
N GLY A 160 7.98 -9.34 -17.64
CA GLY A 160 7.12 -8.20 -17.97
C GLY A 160 5.69 -8.64 -18.36
N THR A 161 5.09 -7.93 -19.30
CA THR A 161 3.70 -8.19 -19.72
C THR A 161 3.58 -9.14 -20.91
N THR A 162 4.68 -9.60 -21.46
CA THR A 162 4.67 -10.50 -22.64
C THR A 162 3.96 -11.81 -22.31
N GLY A 163 2.96 -12.17 -23.13
CA GLY A 163 2.15 -13.38 -22.95
C GLY A 163 1.10 -13.28 -21.81
N LEU A 164 0.95 -12.11 -21.17
CA LEU A 164 -0.11 -11.87 -20.22
C LEU A 164 -1.32 -11.19 -20.87
N THR A 165 -2.49 -11.40 -20.30
CA THR A 165 -3.73 -10.74 -20.70
C THR A 165 -3.94 -9.50 -19.85
N ASP A 166 -4.17 -8.34 -20.49
CA ASP A 166 -4.57 -7.11 -19.80
C ASP A 166 -6.04 -7.20 -19.37
N CYS A 167 -6.26 -7.22 -18.08
CA CYS A 167 -7.59 -7.25 -17.46
C CYS A 167 -7.95 -5.90 -16.79
N THR A 168 -7.22 -4.83 -17.08
CA THR A 168 -7.42 -3.52 -16.45
C THR A 168 -8.87 -3.02 -16.63
N ASP A 169 -9.47 -3.27 -17.77
CA ASP A 169 -10.83 -2.77 -18.06
C ASP A 169 -11.94 -3.58 -17.36
N THR A 170 -11.62 -4.70 -16.77
CA THR A 170 -12.57 -5.46 -15.93
C THR A 170 -12.64 -4.94 -14.49
N LEU A 171 -11.69 -4.09 -14.08
CA LEU A 171 -11.73 -3.42 -12.79
C LEU A 171 -12.82 -2.33 -12.78
N PRO A 172 -13.46 -2.07 -11.62
CA PRO A 172 -14.43 -0.98 -11.50
C PRO A 172 -13.77 0.38 -11.77
N LYS A 173 -14.58 1.38 -12.03
CA LYS A 173 -14.11 2.77 -12.09
C LYS A 173 -13.77 3.24 -10.68
N SER A 174 -12.69 4.03 -10.54
CA SER A 174 -12.36 4.69 -9.27
C SER A 174 -13.52 5.55 -8.78
N THR A 175 -13.76 5.51 -7.48
CA THR A 175 -14.78 6.33 -6.84
C THR A 175 -14.16 7.59 -6.25
N ASN A 176 -14.92 8.70 -6.21
CA ASN A 176 -14.43 9.92 -5.57
C ASN A 176 -14.31 9.73 -4.05
N ALA A 177 -13.20 10.17 -3.46
CA ALA A 177 -12.98 10.18 -2.01
C ALA A 177 -14.05 11.00 -1.24
N LYS A 178 -14.79 11.88 -1.90
CA LYS A 178 -15.92 12.65 -1.34
C LYS A 178 -17.21 11.85 -1.13
N ARG A 179 -17.30 10.61 -1.60
CA ARG A 179 -18.39 9.72 -1.21
C ARG A 179 -18.08 9.23 0.19
N GLU A 180 -18.58 9.92 1.20
CA GLU A 180 -18.71 9.34 2.53
C GLU A 180 -19.43 8.00 2.40
N LEU A 181 -18.71 6.92 2.55
CA LEU A 181 -19.33 5.67 2.93
C LEU A 181 -19.92 5.95 4.30
N LYS A 182 -21.23 6.21 4.39
CA LYS A 182 -21.93 6.05 5.65
C LYS A 182 -21.54 4.69 6.15
N ALA A 183 -20.72 4.65 7.19
CA ALA A 183 -20.28 3.42 7.80
C ALA A 183 -21.54 2.60 8.06
N MET A 184 -21.72 1.52 7.34
CA MET A 184 -22.63 0.47 7.76
C MET A 184 -22.01 -0.06 9.04
N ASN A 185 -22.49 0.45 10.16
CA ASN A 185 -22.12 -0.03 11.48
C ASN A 185 -22.77 -1.44 11.64
N PRO A 186 -22.04 -2.55 11.45
CA PRO A 186 -22.63 -3.88 11.48
C PRO A 186 -22.96 -4.35 12.88
N PHE A 187 -22.71 -3.51 13.91
CA PHE A 187 -22.88 -3.84 15.32
C PHE A 187 -23.85 -2.88 16.04
N HIS A 188 -24.99 -2.54 15.44
CA HIS A 188 -26.10 -2.12 16.26
C HIS A 188 -26.73 -3.39 16.88
N SER A 189 -26.30 -3.71 18.09
CA SER A 189 -26.98 -4.64 18.97
C SER A 189 -28.46 -4.27 19.03
N ARG A 190 -29.33 -5.18 18.61
CA ARG A 190 -30.74 -5.13 18.97
C ARG A 190 -30.82 -5.32 20.48
N ASN A 191 -31.20 -4.27 21.20
CA ASN A 191 -31.80 -4.41 22.50
C ASN A 191 -33.23 -4.92 22.32
#